data_f0c13d909815aea9a52b31519ca837ab
#
_entry.id   f0c13d909815aea9a52b31519ca837ab
#
_cell.length_a   1.000
_cell.length_b   1.000
_cell.length_c   1.000
_cell.angle_alpha   90.00
_cell.angle_beta   90.00
_cell.angle_gamma   90.00
#
_symmetry.space_group_name_H-M   'P 1'
#
loop_
_entity.id
_entity.type
_entity.pdbx_description
1 polymer ?
#
loop_
_entity_poly.entity_id
_entity_poly.type
_entity_poly.pdbx_seq_one_letter_code
_entity_poly.pdbx_strand_id
1 'polypeptide(L)'
;YGALTDTVIENGIRRIRKYDVMGLMTQTTDAAGSIVYYYRPDGQPVLAVAPGDVQTRFYYDKYGRRIAIKDPSAGIRRTAYDDAGNICKETAADGREITTEYDCYGRLTKQTTLDLTTVYTYDDTENVLLSAVSNNGSALLNTYDEYGRLKIQREEAPDGKWLQKTYAYTDDGMPASVSYTSQNGTLATEQLIYRNGFLTEVRLADGTIVYRHDEENPQGQLTKLTSGGMQRSYTFNDWGLPVKRSITRADGSVLFDYSYHFNASNGNLESR
;
A
#
# COMPACT_ATOMS: atom_id res chain seq x y z
N TYR A 1 31.89 11.54 25.11
CA TYR A 1 30.60 11.78 24.46
C TYR A 1 29.78 10.51 24.57
N GLY A 2 28.71 10.52 25.39
CA GLY A 2 27.90 9.32 25.66
C GLY A 2 27.01 8.96 24.48
N ALA A 3 26.90 7.67 24.19
CA ALA A 3 25.89 7.16 23.26
C ALA A 3 24.49 7.45 23.82
N LEU A 4 23.60 8.00 22.99
CA LEU A 4 22.21 8.19 23.39
C LEU A 4 21.53 6.82 23.50
N THR A 5 20.88 6.55 24.61
CA THR A 5 20.14 5.31 24.84
C THR A 5 18.67 5.62 25.03
N ASP A 6 17.83 4.99 24.24
CA ASP A 6 16.38 5.05 24.33
C ASP A 6 15.82 3.68 24.76
N THR A 7 14.81 3.69 25.62
CA THR A 7 14.11 2.47 26.06
C THR A 7 12.62 2.61 25.70
N VAL A 8 12.17 1.75 24.80
CA VAL A 8 10.78 1.67 24.40
C VAL A 8 10.15 0.39 24.94
N ILE A 9 8.99 0.50 25.57
CA ILE A 9 8.18 -0.65 25.99
C ILE A 9 6.93 -0.66 25.12
N GLU A 10 6.79 -1.67 24.30
CA GLU A 10 5.69 -1.83 23.37
C GLU A 10 5.08 -3.23 23.53
N ASN A 11 3.79 -3.31 23.85
CA ASN A 11 3.09 -4.58 24.14
C ASN A 11 3.78 -5.44 25.21
N GLY A 12 4.35 -4.81 26.27
CA GLY A 12 5.09 -5.48 27.33
C GLY A 12 6.51 -5.95 26.92
N ILE A 13 6.93 -5.74 25.68
CA ILE A 13 8.28 -6.06 25.21
C ILE A 13 9.16 -4.82 25.36
N ARG A 14 10.20 -4.97 26.20
CA ARG A 14 11.20 -3.92 26.38
C ARG A 14 12.25 -3.99 25.26
N ARG A 15 12.43 -2.87 24.54
CA ARG A 15 13.49 -2.68 23.55
C ARG A 15 14.41 -1.55 23.99
N ILE A 16 15.70 -1.78 23.95
CA ILE A 16 16.73 -0.79 24.22
C ILE A 16 17.42 -0.47 22.89
N ARG A 17 17.45 0.79 22.52
CA ARG A 17 18.13 1.30 21.32
C ARG A 17 19.29 2.18 21.73
N LYS A 18 20.44 2.01 21.07
CA LYS A 18 21.61 2.88 21.25
C LYS A 18 21.91 3.59 19.94
N TYR A 19 22.28 4.83 20.06
CA TYR A 19 22.60 5.70 18.95
C TYR A 19 24.00 6.28 19.10
N ASP A 20 24.67 6.55 17.99
CA ASP A 20 25.92 7.28 17.97
C ASP A 20 25.67 8.82 18.05
N VAL A 21 26.75 9.58 17.97
CA VAL A 21 26.70 11.07 18.02
C VAL A 21 26.02 11.70 16.79
N MET A 22 25.88 10.95 15.71
CA MET A 22 25.17 11.36 14.48
C MET A 22 23.69 10.99 14.49
N GLY A 23 23.21 10.31 15.56
CA GLY A 23 21.84 9.84 15.70
C GLY A 23 21.56 8.53 14.95
N LEU A 24 22.59 7.83 14.47
CA LEU A 24 22.43 6.53 13.84
C LEU A 24 22.30 5.43 14.89
N MET A 25 21.32 4.53 14.73
CA MET A 25 21.07 3.43 15.67
C MET A 25 22.15 2.37 15.55
N THR A 26 23.06 2.29 16.52
CA THR A 26 24.19 1.34 16.54
C THR A 26 23.82 -0.03 17.11
N GLN A 27 22.80 -0.09 17.95
CA GLN A 27 22.33 -1.34 18.56
C GLN A 27 20.85 -1.28 18.90
N THR A 28 20.15 -2.38 18.70
CA THR A 28 18.84 -2.65 19.34
C THR A 28 18.91 -3.95 20.12
N THR A 29 18.30 -3.98 21.31
CA THR A 29 18.30 -5.15 22.21
C THR A 29 16.89 -5.42 22.71
N ASP A 30 16.46 -6.67 22.65
CA ASP A 30 15.23 -7.16 23.28
C ASP A 30 15.48 -8.52 23.97
N ALA A 31 14.42 -9.24 24.34
CA ALA A 31 14.51 -10.54 24.99
C ALA A 31 15.19 -11.64 24.11
N ALA A 32 15.15 -11.49 22.79
CA ALA A 32 15.77 -12.42 21.85
C ALA A 32 17.28 -12.17 21.64
N GLY A 33 17.79 -11.02 22.10
CA GLY A 33 19.20 -10.65 22.00
C GLY A 33 19.42 -9.26 21.42
N SER A 34 20.63 -9.03 20.92
CA SER A 34 21.04 -7.73 20.38
C SER A 34 21.36 -7.83 18.89
N ILE A 35 20.90 -6.83 18.13
CA ILE A 35 21.35 -6.59 16.75
C ILE A 35 22.26 -5.36 16.78
N VAL A 36 23.46 -5.49 16.23
CA VAL A 36 24.46 -4.41 16.13
C VAL A 36 24.57 -3.98 14.67
N TYR A 37 24.59 -2.66 14.44
CA TYR A 37 24.66 -2.06 13.12
C TYR A 37 25.97 -1.29 12.93
N TYR A 38 26.54 -1.42 11.74
CA TYR A 38 27.74 -0.71 11.32
C TYR A 38 27.42 0.10 10.08
N TYR A 39 27.96 1.30 10.01
CA TYR A 39 27.64 2.29 8.98
C TYR A 39 28.89 2.76 8.22
N ARG A 40 28.70 3.24 7.03
CA ARG A 40 29.65 4.05 6.28
C ARG A 40 29.69 5.46 6.88
N PRO A 41 30.71 6.26 6.55
CA PRO A 41 30.78 7.67 6.97
C PRO A 41 29.62 8.54 6.49
N ASP A 42 28.95 8.14 5.41
CA ASP A 42 27.75 8.79 4.87
C ASP A 42 26.43 8.35 5.54
N GLY A 43 26.50 7.54 6.60
CA GLY A 43 25.36 7.08 7.37
C GLY A 43 24.61 5.87 6.78
N GLN A 44 25.12 5.27 5.71
CA GLN A 44 24.48 4.08 5.13
C GLN A 44 24.96 2.80 5.84
N PRO A 45 24.05 1.84 6.19
CA PRO A 45 24.42 0.60 6.88
C PRO A 45 25.24 -0.32 5.97
N VAL A 46 26.34 -0.89 6.46
CA VAL A 46 27.16 -1.88 5.73
C VAL A 46 27.03 -3.28 6.29
N LEU A 47 26.70 -3.39 7.59
CA LEU A 47 26.59 -4.68 8.27
C LEU A 47 25.58 -4.58 9.42
N ALA A 48 24.72 -5.58 9.53
CA ALA A 48 23.93 -5.85 10.71
C ALA A 48 24.30 -7.23 11.24
N VAL A 49 24.59 -7.34 12.56
CA VAL A 49 24.95 -8.58 13.23
C VAL A 49 23.90 -8.91 14.27
N ALA A 50 23.17 -9.98 14.04
CA ALA A 50 22.16 -10.53 14.96
C ALA A 50 22.76 -11.60 15.88
N PRO A 51 22.02 -12.06 16.92
CA PRO A 51 22.48 -13.14 17.81
C PRO A 51 22.94 -14.38 17.04
N GLY A 52 24.00 -15.02 17.51
CA GLY A 52 24.64 -16.17 16.83
C GLY A 52 25.54 -15.79 15.67
N ASP A 53 26.02 -14.55 15.61
CA ASP A 53 26.87 -14.00 14.53
C ASP A 53 26.22 -14.07 13.15
N VAL A 54 24.90 -13.93 13.11
CA VAL A 54 24.11 -13.89 11.86
C VAL A 54 24.29 -12.53 11.21
N GLN A 55 24.97 -12.48 10.06
CA GLN A 55 25.42 -11.24 9.42
C GLN A 55 24.64 -10.95 8.14
N THR A 56 23.95 -9.82 8.11
CA THR A 56 23.38 -9.23 6.89
C THR A 56 24.30 -8.10 6.40
N ARG A 57 24.79 -8.21 5.17
CA ARG A 57 25.73 -7.25 4.56
C ARG A 57 25.08 -6.48 3.43
N PHE A 58 25.41 -5.17 3.36
CA PHE A 58 24.92 -4.25 2.34
C PHE A 58 26.09 -3.74 1.49
N TYR A 59 25.89 -3.70 0.19
CA TYR A 59 26.91 -3.29 -0.78
C TYR A 59 26.38 -2.12 -1.60
N TYR A 60 27.26 -1.17 -1.89
CA TYR A 60 26.94 0.08 -2.56
C TYR A 60 27.87 0.34 -3.73
N ASP A 61 27.39 1.04 -4.74
CA ASP A 61 28.20 1.55 -5.82
C ASP A 61 28.94 2.86 -5.41
N LYS A 62 29.71 3.39 -6.35
CA LYS A 62 30.45 4.66 -6.16
C LYS A 62 29.58 5.88 -5.92
N TYR A 63 28.29 5.82 -6.27
CA TYR A 63 27.31 6.88 -6.08
C TYR A 63 26.51 6.73 -4.77
N GLY A 64 26.79 5.70 -3.99
CA GLY A 64 26.07 5.39 -2.75
C GLY A 64 24.76 4.66 -2.95
N ARG A 65 24.44 4.15 -4.14
CA ARG A 65 23.24 3.36 -4.41
C ARG A 65 23.48 1.91 -4.01
N ARG A 66 22.50 1.28 -3.35
CA ARG A 66 22.64 -0.10 -2.86
C ARG A 66 22.53 -1.11 -4.00
N ILE A 67 23.64 -1.81 -4.30
CA ILE A 67 23.73 -2.79 -5.39
C ILE A 67 23.55 -4.23 -4.95
N ALA A 68 23.71 -4.54 -3.64
CA ALA A 68 23.38 -5.88 -3.14
C ALA A 68 23.06 -5.88 -1.64
N ILE A 69 22.27 -6.89 -1.24
CA ILE A 69 22.10 -7.32 0.15
C ILE A 69 22.45 -8.80 0.19
N LYS A 70 23.32 -9.18 1.13
CA LYS A 70 23.59 -10.58 1.45
C LYS A 70 23.01 -10.90 2.82
N ASP A 71 22.00 -11.73 2.84
CA ASP A 71 21.34 -12.20 4.06
C ASP A 71 21.56 -13.71 4.21
N PRO A 72 21.88 -14.21 5.40
CA PRO A 72 22.15 -15.65 5.61
C PRO A 72 20.95 -16.54 5.31
N SER A 73 19.73 -16.05 5.56
CA SER A 73 18.50 -16.83 5.37
C SER A 73 17.87 -16.62 3.99
N ALA A 74 17.94 -15.38 3.45
CA ALA A 74 17.31 -15.02 2.17
C ALA A 74 18.29 -15.07 0.98
N GLY A 75 19.61 -15.30 1.22
CA GLY A 75 20.63 -15.34 0.17
C GLY A 75 21.08 -13.95 -0.29
N ILE A 76 21.50 -13.84 -1.55
CA ILE A 76 22.00 -12.58 -2.11
C ILE A 76 20.99 -12.03 -3.11
N ARG A 77 20.48 -10.82 -2.85
CA ARG A 77 19.71 -10.02 -3.82
C ARG A 77 20.63 -8.95 -4.41
N ARG A 78 20.57 -8.76 -5.72
CA ARG A 78 21.35 -7.74 -6.42
C ARG A 78 20.42 -6.77 -7.15
N THR A 79 20.86 -5.52 -7.24
CA THR A 79 20.18 -4.43 -7.96
C THR A 79 21.19 -3.73 -8.87
N ALA A 80 20.86 -3.55 -10.13
CA ALA A 80 21.62 -2.74 -11.07
C ALA A 80 20.80 -1.49 -11.45
N TYR A 81 21.52 -0.45 -11.81
CA TYR A 81 20.94 0.85 -12.17
C TYR A 81 21.40 1.25 -13.56
N ASP A 82 20.53 1.97 -14.27
CA ASP A 82 20.89 2.66 -15.51
C ASP A 82 21.70 3.93 -15.24
N ASP A 83 22.12 4.63 -16.30
CA ASP A 83 22.88 5.87 -16.19
C ASP A 83 22.06 7.02 -15.60
N ALA A 84 20.73 6.99 -15.70
CA ALA A 84 19.83 7.96 -15.09
C ALA A 84 19.57 7.68 -13.59
N GLY A 85 19.96 6.48 -13.10
CA GLY A 85 19.78 6.08 -11.70
C GLY A 85 18.52 5.28 -11.43
N ASN A 86 17.77 4.88 -12.44
CA ASN A 86 16.62 4.00 -12.29
C ASN A 86 17.09 2.55 -12.13
N ILE A 87 16.33 1.73 -11.40
CA ILE A 87 16.61 0.29 -11.27
C ILE A 87 16.31 -0.39 -12.61
N CYS A 88 17.35 -0.84 -13.31
CA CYS A 88 17.21 -1.53 -14.59
C CYS A 88 17.24 -3.06 -14.48
N LYS A 89 17.73 -3.59 -13.34
CA LYS A 89 17.74 -5.04 -13.10
C LYS A 89 17.73 -5.36 -11.60
N GLU A 90 16.92 -6.31 -11.22
CA GLU A 90 16.95 -6.96 -9.91
C GLU A 90 17.17 -8.46 -10.10
N THR A 91 18.04 -9.05 -9.27
CA THR A 91 18.29 -10.50 -9.26
C THR A 91 18.02 -11.01 -7.85
N ALA A 92 17.09 -11.94 -7.71
CA ALA A 92 16.80 -12.62 -6.45
C ALA A 92 17.85 -13.69 -6.13
N ALA A 93 17.87 -14.20 -4.90
CA ALA A 93 18.84 -15.20 -4.45
C ALA A 93 18.71 -16.55 -5.20
N ASP A 94 17.55 -16.88 -5.69
CA ASP A 94 17.27 -18.07 -6.49
C ASP A 94 17.61 -17.88 -7.98
N GLY A 95 18.16 -16.74 -8.35
CA GLY A 95 18.57 -16.41 -9.72
C GLY A 95 17.44 -15.83 -10.58
N ARG A 96 16.22 -15.68 -10.07
CA ARG A 96 15.15 -14.99 -10.81
C ARG A 96 15.51 -13.53 -11.03
N GLU A 97 15.27 -13.06 -12.25
CA GLU A 97 15.60 -11.71 -12.67
C GLU A 97 14.34 -10.93 -13.06
N ILE A 98 14.35 -9.66 -12.71
CA ILE A 98 13.41 -8.66 -13.22
C ILE A 98 14.26 -7.61 -13.94
N THR A 99 13.96 -7.33 -15.20
CA THR A 99 14.58 -6.25 -15.95
C THR A 99 13.55 -5.18 -16.27
N THR A 100 13.95 -3.92 -16.21
CA THR A 100 13.10 -2.76 -16.45
C THR A 100 13.81 -1.79 -17.39
N GLU A 101 13.06 -1.21 -18.32
CA GLU A 101 13.52 -0.17 -19.23
C GLU A 101 12.65 1.09 -19.00
N TYR A 102 13.27 2.27 -19.17
CA TYR A 102 12.64 3.55 -18.93
C TYR A 102 12.85 4.48 -20.12
N ASP A 103 11.94 5.43 -20.31
CA ASP A 103 12.12 6.51 -21.27
C ASP A 103 12.94 7.68 -20.68
N CYS A 104 13.15 8.72 -21.48
CA CYS A 104 13.90 9.90 -21.07
C CYS A 104 13.22 10.72 -19.95
N TYR A 105 11.94 10.47 -19.64
CA TYR A 105 11.20 11.08 -18.54
C TYR A 105 11.23 10.22 -17.28
N GLY A 106 11.87 9.04 -17.29
CA GLY A 106 11.92 8.09 -16.19
C GLY A 106 10.63 7.25 -16.03
N ARG A 107 9.75 7.20 -17.05
CA ARG A 107 8.56 6.37 -17.06
C ARG A 107 8.93 4.95 -17.50
N LEU A 108 8.37 3.93 -16.83
CA LEU A 108 8.60 2.52 -17.15
C LEU A 108 8.04 2.19 -18.54
N THR A 109 8.88 1.78 -19.49
CA THR A 109 8.45 1.41 -20.85
C THR A 109 8.38 -0.09 -21.06
N LYS A 110 9.19 -0.85 -20.31
CA LYS A 110 9.17 -2.30 -20.42
C LYS A 110 9.61 -2.97 -19.11
N GLN A 111 8.95 -4.06 -18.78
CA GLN A 111 9.35 -4.93 -17.66
C GLN A 111 9.34 -6.39 -18.14
N THR A 112 10.40 -7.11 -17.80
CA THR A 112 10.49 -8.55 -18.05
C THR A 112 10.73 -9.29 -16.74
N THR A 113 9.92 -10.29 -16.46
CA THR A 113 10.04 -11.17 -15.30
C THR A 113 9.89 -12.61 -15.77
N LEU A 114 10.92 -13.43 -15.67
CA LEU A 114 10.98 -14.76 -16.27
C LEU A 114 10.69 -14.69 -17.77
N ASP A 115 9.60 -15.31 -18.21
CA ASP A 115 9.09 -15.34 -19.59
C ASP A 115 8.01 -14.30 -19.89
N LEU A 116 7.57 -13.55 -18.87
CA LEU A 116 6.57 -12.50 -19.02
C LEU A 116 7.24 -11.16 -19.30
N THR A 117 6.94 -10.59 -20.46
CA THR A 117 7.35 -9.24 -20.86
C THR A 117 6.12 -8.36 -21.03
N THR A 118 6.08 -7.24 -20.32
CA THR A 118 5.04 -6.23 -20.43
C THR A 118 5.62 -4.94 -21.00
N VAL A 119 4.96 -4.37 -22.00
CA VAL A 119 5.30 -3.09 -22.63
C VAL A 119 4.27 -2.05 -22.22
N TYR A 120 4.73 -0.88 -21.82
CA TYR A 120 3.94 0.27 -21.37
C TYR A 120 4.00 1.38 -22.40
N THR A 121 2.84 1.93 -22.77
CA THR A 121 2.72 3.03 -23.73
C THR A 121 2.05 4.22 -23.03
N TYR A 122 2.58 5.40 -23.26
CA TYR A 122 2.12 6.65 -22.66
C TYR A 122 1.66 7.64 -23.72
N ASP A 123 0.77 8.53 -23.33
CA ASP A 123 0.52 9.76 -24.08
C ASP A 123 1.68 10.73 -23.84
N ASP A 124 2.22 11.30 -24.92
CA ASP A 124 3.40 12.18 -24.84
C ASP A 124 3.04 13.61 -24.41
N THR A 125 1.77 14.00 -24.49
CA THR A 125 1.30 15.36 -24.14
C THR A 125 0.82 15.42 -22.70
N GLU A 126 0.04 14.45 -22.26
CA GLU A 126 -0.59 14.45 -20.93
C GLU A 126 0.14 13.59 -19.90
N ASN A 127 1.17 12.85 -20.35
CA ASN A 127 1.98 11.98 -19.50
C ASN A 127 1.20 10.89 -18.76
N VAL A 128 0.12 10.39 -19.39
CA VAL A 128 -0.74 9.34 -18.84
C VAL A 128 -0.48 7.98 -19.48
N LEU A 129 -0.68 6.90 -18.72
CA LEU A 129 -0.53 5.54 -19.21
C LEU A 129 -1.69 5.15 -20.12
N LEU A 130 -1.44 4.92 -21.40
CA LEU A 130 -2.43 4.44 -22.37
C LEU A 130 -2.61 2.93 -22.31
N SER A 131 -1.52 2.18 -22.25
CA SER A 131 -1.59 0.72 -22.22
C SER A 131 -0.42 0.07 -21.49
N ALA A 132 -0.68 -1.14 -20.97
CA ALA A 132 0.33 -2.10 -20.55
C ALA A 132 -0.04 -3.45 -21.18
N VAL A 133 0.79 -3.95 -22.10
CA VAL A 133 0.50 -5.17 -22.87
C VAL A 133 1.59 -6.20 -22.65
N SER A 134 1.20 -7.40 -22.25
CA SER A 134 2.09 -8.51 -21.97
C SER A 134 2.14 -9.52 -23.11
N ASN A 135 3.28 -10.18 -23.30
CA ASN A 135 3.51 -11.17 -24.34
C ASN A 135 2.64 -12.45 -24.21
N ASN A 136 1.99 -12.66 -23.06
CA ASN A 136 1.03 -13.74 -22.85
C ASN A 136 -0.39 -13.38 -23.31
N GLY A 137 -0.61 -12.15 -23.84
CA GLY A 137 -1.91 -11.65 -24.28
C GLY A 137 -2.71 -10.91 -23.22
N SER A 138 -2.21 -10.77 -21.98
CA SER A 138 -2.84 -9.87 -21.00
C SER A 138 -2.63 -8.40 -21.38
N ALA A 139 -3.66 -7.57 -21.23
CA ALA A 139 -3.55 -6.14 -21.50
C ALA A 139 -4.34 -5.31 -20.49
N LEU A 140 -3.82 -4.13 -20.18
CA LEU A 140 -4.52 -3.03 -19.54
C LEU A 140 -4.59 -1.88 -20.54
N LEU A 141 -5.78 -1.41 -20.86
CA LEU A 141 -6.02 -0.33 -21.83
C LEU A 141 -6.79 0.79 -21.13
N ASN A 142 -6.28 2.01 -21.22
CA ASN A 142 -6.88 3.19 -20.61
C ASN A 142 -7.25 4.22 -21.69
N THR A 143 -8.37 4.92 -21.49
CA THR A 143 -8.70 6.14 -22.23
C THR A 143 -9.07 7.23 -21.23
N TYR A 144 -8.83 8.47 -21.61
CA TYR A 144 -9.03 9.63 -20.76
C TYR A 144 -10.03 10.60 -21.43
N ASP A 145 -10.62 11.44 -20.63
CA ASP A 145 -11.47 12.54 -21.12
C ASP A 145 -10.63 13.77 -21.44
N GLU A 146 -11.27 14.84 -21.90
CA GLU A 146 -10.64 16.12 -22.26
C GLU A 146 -9.96 16.85 -21.08
N TYR A 147 -10.21 16.39 -19.85
CA TYR A 147 -9.59 16.92 -18.62
C TYR A 147 -8.45 16.02 -18.10
N GLY A 148 -8.05 14.99 -18.86
CA GLY A 148 -7.01 14.02 -18.45
C GLY A 148 -7.50 13.03 -17.38
N ARG A 149 -8.82 12.90 -17.11
CA ARG A 149 -9.37 11.97 -16.13
C ARG A 149 -9.64 10.61 -16.79
N LEU A 150 -9.38 9.52 -16.07
CA LEU A 150 -9.59 8.16 -16.56
C LEU A 150 -11.07 7.95 -16.92
N LYS A 151 -11.36 7.75 -18.22
CA LYS A 151 -12.73 7.55 -18.75
C LYS A 151 -13.07 6.08 -18.89
N ILE A 152 -12.17 5.28 -19.44
CA ILE A 152 -12.33 3.84 -19.59
C ILE A 152 -11.04 3.16 -19.16
N GLN A 153 -11.16 2.10 -18.39
CA GLN A 153 -10.10 1.14 -18.11
C GLN A 153 -10.60 -0.25 -18.49
N ARG A 154 -9.86 -0.93 -19.36
CA ARG A 154 -10.17 -2.30 -19.80
C ARG A 154 -9.00 -3.21 -19.48
N GLU A 155 -9.30 -4.30 -18.78
CA GLU A 155 -8.38 -5.37 -18.45
C GLU A 155 -8.72 -6.58 -19.32
N GLU A 156 -7.74 -7.10 -20.05
CA GLU A 156 -7.88 -8.28 -20.90
C GLU A 156 -7.01 -9.43 -20.35
N ALA A 157 -7.60 -10.60 -20.26
CA ALA A 157 -6.93 -11.83 -19.85
C ALA A 157 -6.35 -12.55 -21.07
N PRO A 158 -5.36 -13.48 -20.90
CA PRO A 158 -4.76 -14.25 -21.98
C PRO A 158 -5.76 -15.08 -22.80
N ASP A 159 -6.89 -15.47 -22.23
CA ASP A 159 -7.97 -16.23 -22.87
C ASP A 159 -8.94 -15.34 -23.67
N GLY A 160 -8.66 -14.06 -23.80
CA GLY A 160 -9.48 -13.07 -24.50
C GLY A 160 -10.70 -12.57 -23.73
N LYS A 161 -10.90 -13.02 -22.49
CA LYS A 161 -11.92 -12.43 -21.62
C LYS A 161 -11.48 -11.06 -21.13
N TRP A 162 -12.44 -10.17 -20.97
CA TRP A 162 -12.14 -8.80 -20.52
C TRP A 162 -13.17 -8.28 -19.53
N LEU A 163 -12.70 -7.37 -18.71
CA LEU A 163 -13.50 -6.53 -17.83
C LEU A 163 -13.19 -5.06 -18.12
N GLN A 164 -14.25 -4.25 -18.30
CA GLN A 164 -14.11 -2.83 -18.52
C GLN A 164 -14.83 -2.04 -17.42
N LYS A 165 -14.14 -1.02 -16.92
CA LYS A 165 -14.69 0.02 -16.03
C LYS A 165 -14.86 1.29 -16.85
N THR A 166 -16.05 1.87 -16.81
CA THR A 166 -16.34 3.17 -17.41
C THR A 166 -16.71 4.14 -16.31
N TYR A 167 -16.00 5.26 -16.26
CA TYR A 167 -16.14 6.29 -15.23
C TYR A 167 -16.94 7.47 -15.79
N ALA A 168 -17.89 7.98 -15.02
CA ALA A 168 -18.51 9.28 -15.22
C ALA A 168 -18.17 10.19 -14.05
N TYR A 169 -18.14 11.49 -14.30
CA TYR A 169 -17.72 12.49 -13.33
C TYR A 169 -18.81 13.55 -13.16
N THR A 170 -18.87 14.16 -11.99
CA THR A 170 -19.66 15.35 -11.72
C THR A 170 -19.03 16.58 -12.37
N ASP A 171 -19.77 17.67 -12.43
CA ASP A 171 -19.25 18.96 -12.94
C ASP A 171 -18.06 19.47 -12.10
N ASP A 172 -18.01 19.12 -10.81
CA ASP A 172 -16.90 19.42 -9.90
C ASP A 172 -15.68 18.47 -10.06
N GLY A 173 -15.75 17.51 -11.00
CA GLY A 173 -14.66 16.58 -11.31
C GLY A 173 -14.56 15.36 -10.40
N MET A 174 -15.49 15.14 -9.47
CA MET A 174 -15.51 13.92 -8.66
C MET A 174 -16.13 12.75 -9.43
N PRO A 175 -15.71 11.50 -9.21
CA PRO A 175 -16.34 10.33 -9.80
C PRO A 175 -17.83 10.25 -9.42
N ALA A 176 -18.73 10.22 -10.42
CA ALA A 176 -20.18 10.15 -10.21
C ALA A 176 -20.70 8.72 -10.31
N SER A 177 -20.13 7.94 -11.24
CA SER A 177 -20.48 6.53 -11.37
C SER A 177 -19.34 5.71 -11.96
N VAL A 178 -19.35 4.40 -11.68
CA VAL A 178 -18.48 3.40 -12.30
C VAL A 178 -19.35 2.27 -12.82
N SER A 179 -19.31 2.05 -14.14
CA SER A 179 -19.99 0.92 -14.77
C SER A 179 -19.00 -0.18 -15.12
N TYR A 180 -19.34 -1.41 -14.74
CA TYR A 180 -18.56 -2.61 -15.00
C TYR A 180 -19.22 -3.39 -16.13
N THR A 181 -18.48 -3.65 -17.21
CA THR A 181 -18.96 -4.40 -18.36
C THR A 181 -17.97 -5.51 -18.73
N SER A 182 -18.48 -6.57 -19.34
CA SER A 182 -17.71 -7.68 -19.89
C SER A 182 -18.26 -8.03 -21.28
N GLN A 183 -17.69 -9.03 -21.94
CA GLN A 183 -18.23 -9.56 -23.20
C GLN A 183 -19.69 -10.04 -23.08
N ASN A 184 -20.18 -10.31 -21.87
CA ASN A 184 -21.55 -10.76 -21.61
C ASN A 184 -22.52 -9.61 -21.30
N GLY A 185 -22.06 -8.36 -21.39
CA GLY A 185 -22.85 -7.14 -21.10
C GLY A 185 -22.49 -6.48 -19.79
N THR A 186 -23.36 -5.59 -19.33
CA THR A 186 -23.16 -4.85 -18.07
C THR A 186 -23.37 -5.75 -16.86
N LEU A 187 -22.38 -5.80 -15.99
CA LEU A 187 -22.40 -6.58 -14.75
C LEU A 187 -23.01 -5.78 -13.59
N ALA A 188 -22.57 -4.53 -13.45
CA ALA A 188 -23.02 -3.62 -12.40
C ALA A 188 -22.73 -2.17 -12.78
N THR A 189 -23.47 -1.25 -12.16
CA THR A 189 -23.16 0.18 -12.17
C THR A 189 -23.29 0.70 -10.76
N GLU A 190 -22.21 1.27 -10.24
CA GLU A 190 -22.14 1.94 -8.96
C GLU A 190 -22.37 3.44 -9.15
N GLN A 191 -23.23 4.01 -8.34
CA GLN A 191 -23.43 5.46 -8.22
C GLN A 191 -22.75 5.93 -6.93
N LEU A 192 -21.93 6.98 -7.04
CA LEU A 192 -21.20 7.58 -5.93
C LEU A 192 -21.88 8.89 -5.53
N ILE A 193 -22.24 9.02 -4.26
CA ILE A 193 -22.97 10.17 -3.73
C ILE A 193 -22.11 10.87 -2.70
N TYR A 194 -21.96 12.17 -2.90
CA TYR A 194 -21.11 13.02 -2.06
C TYR A 194 -21.93 14.02 -1.26
N ARG A 195 -21.46 14.36 -0.07
CA ARG A 195 -21.94 15.47 0.75
C ARG A 195 -20.74 16.26 1.24
N ASN A 196 -20.74 17.57 1.00
CA ASN A 196 -19.65 18.48 1.38
C ASN A 196 -18.26 17.99 0.91
N GLY A 197 -18.18 17.40 -0.30
CA GLY A 197 -16.93 16.87 -0.86
C GLY A 197 -16.50 15.47 -0.35
N PHE A 198 -17.24 14.86 0.59
CA PHE A 198 -16.96 13.53 1.10
C PHE A 198 -17.91 12.49 0.52
N LEU A 199 -17.38 11.32 0.14
CA LEU A 199 -18.17 10.18 -0.32
C LEU A 199 -19.02 9.66 0.85
N THR A 200 -20.35 9.79 0.73
CA THR A 200 -21.29 9.37 1.77
C THR A 200 -22.06 8.11 1.42
N GLU A 201 -22.22 7.78 0.13
CA GLU A 201 -22.92 6.58 -0.28
C GLU A 201 -22.40 6.05 -1.62
N VAL A 202 -22.36 4.72 -1.75
CA VAL A 202 -22.22 4.00 -3.01
C VAL A 202 -23.41 3.04 -3.11
N ARG A 203 -24.18 3.14 -4.20
CA ARG A 203 -25.32 2.26 -4.48
C ARG A 203 -25.25 1.67 -5.89
N LEU A 204 -25.80 0.50 -6.07
CA LEU A 204 -26.01 -0.09 -7.39
C LEU A 204 -27.21 0.57 -8.09
N ALA A 205 -27.34 0.35 -9.40
CA ALA A 205 -28.43 0.88 -10.22
C ALA A 205 -29.83 0.41 -9.76
N ASP A 206 -29.93 -0.75 -9.11
CA ASP A 206 -31.15 -1.29 -8.51
C ASP A 206 -31.49 -0.68 -7.14
N GLY A 207 -30.67 0.24 -6.64
CA GLY A 207 -30.80 0.88 -5.33
C GLY A 207 -30.14 0.13 -4.17
N THR A 208 -29.51 -1.02 -4.43
CA THR A 208 -28.78 -1.75 -3.40
C THR A 208 -27.63 -0.93 -2.85
N ILE A 209 -27.57 -0.76 -1.53
CA ILE A 209 -26.51 -0.03 -0.84
C ILE A 209 -25.24 -0.92 -0.72
N VAL A 210 -24.19 -0.52 -1.41
CA VAL A 210 -22.86 -1.12 -1.29
C VAL A 210 -22.11 -0.55 -0.09
N TYR A 211 -22.19 0.76 0.07
CA TYR A 211 -21.59 1.51 1.17
C TYR A 211 -22.48 2.69 1.52
N ARG A 212 -22.66 2.99 2.80
CA ARG A 212 -23.29 4.22 3.25
C ARG A 212 -22.74 4.65 4.61
N HIS A 213 -22.34 5.90 4.69
CA HIS A 213 -22.02 6.62 5.90
C HIS A 213 -23.33 7.03 6.60
N ASP A 214 -23.73 6.27 7.61
CA ASP A 214 -25.05 6.44 8.23
C ASP A 214 -25.09 7.54 9.30
N GLU A 215 -24.12 7.53 10.23
CA GLU A 215 -24.11 8.42 11.39
C GLU A 215 -22.70 8.86 11.78
N GLU A 216 -22.59 10.09 12.31
CA GLU A 216 -21.40 10.65 12.93
C GLU A 216 -21.71 11.16 14.33
N ASN A 217 -20.68 11.23 15.20
CA ASN A 217 -20.80 11.95 16.46
C ASN A 217 -20.54 13.47 16.25
N PRO A 218 -20.77 14.33 17.27
CA PRO A 218 -20.54 15.76 17.14
C PRO A 218 -19.10 16.17 16.81
N GLN A 219 -18.13 15.27 17.01
CA GLN A 219 -16.72 15.46 16.66
C GLN A 219 -16.39 15.06 15.21
N GLY A 220 -17.40 14.64 14.40
CA GLY A 220 -17.23 14.21 13.00
C GLY A 220 -16.68 12.79 12.85
N GLN A 221 -16.63 12.00 13.92
CA GLN A 221 -16.17 10.61 13.83
C GLN A 221 -17.34 9.72 13.40
N LEU A 222 -17.07 8.80 12.47
CA LEU A 222 -18.04 7.85 11.96
C LEU A 222 -18.47 6.87 13.06
N THR A 223 -19.75 6.91 13.46
CA THR A 223 -20.32 6.02 14.47
C THR A 223 -21.08 4.86 13.86
N LYS A 224 -21.53 4.98 12.60
CA LYS A 224 -22.29 3.93 11.94
C LYS A 224 -22.13 3.97 10.44
N LEU A 225 -21.87 2.82 9.83
CA LEU A 225 -21.85 2.64 8.38
C LEU A 225 -22.50 1.34 7.95
N THR A 226 -23.09 1.35 6.78
CA THR A 226 -23.58 0.16 6.07
C THR A 226 -22.62 -0.18 4.94
N SER A 227 -22.22 -1.46 4.84
CA SER A 227 -21.38 -1.95 3.77
C SER A 227 -21.62 -3.42 3.49
N GLY A 228 -21.91 -3.79 2.23
CA GLY A 228 -22.12 -5.17 1.80
C GLY A 228 -23.27 -5.87 2.56
N GLY A 229 -24.36 -5.15 2.84
CA GLY A 229 -25.51 -5.66 3.60
C GLY A 229 -25.25 -5.85 5.10
N MET A 230 -24.09 -5.41 5.59
CA MET A 230 -23.73 -5.43 7.02
C MET A 230 -23.68 -4.02 7.57
N GLN A 231 -24.03 -3.85 8.83
CA GLN A 231 -23.90 -2.61 9.56
C GLN A 231 -22.72 -2.70 10.54
N ARG A 232 -21.86 -1.68 10.50
CA ARG A 232 -20.77 -1.50 11.46
C ARG A 232 -21.07 -0.32 12.34
N SER A 233 -20.91 -0.49 13.65
CA SER A 233 -21.13 0.56 14.64
C SER A 233 -19.87 0.75 15.48
N TYR A 234 -19.60 2.00 15.85
CA TYR A 234 -18.47 2.39 16.68
C TYR A 234 -18.96 3.31 17.81
N THR A 235 -18.41 3.13 18.99
CA THR A 235 -18.58 4.05 20.11
C THR A 235 -17.22 4.57 20.52
N PHE A 236 -17.12 5.86 20.79
CA PHE A 236 -15.88 6.53 21.16
C PHE A 236 -15.97 7.07 22.59
N ASN A 237 -14.84 7.17 23.27
CA ASN A 237 -14.75 7.89 24.55
C ASN A 237 -14.52 9.40 24.29
N ASP A 238 -14.44 10.17 25.39
CA ASP A 238 -14.24 11.64 25.34
C ASP A 238 -12.90 12.05 24.70
N TRP A 239 -11.93 11.13 24.58
CA TRP A 239 -10.64 11.35 23.90
C TRP A 239 -10.67 10.93 22.43
N GLY A 240 -11.82 10.51 21.90
CA GLY A 240 -11.94 10.05 20.52
C GLY A 240 -11.38 8.67 20.25
N LEU A 241 -11.07 7.88 21.28
CA LEU A 241 -10.62 6.49 21.13
C LEU A 241 -11.83 5.54 20.98
N PRO A 242 -11.79 4.55 20.06
CA PRO A 242 -12.90 3.62 19.89
C PRO A 242 -12.98 2.64 21.06
N VAL A 243 -14.05 2.74 21.86
CA VAL A 243 -14.28 1.87 23.04
C VAL A 243 -15.18 0.68 22.72
N LYS A 244 -15.92 0.73 21.61
CA LYS A 244 -16.74 -0.41 21.15
C LYS A 244 -16.78 -0.44 19.63
N ARG A 245 -16.75 -1.65 19.07
CA ARG A 245 -16.98 -1.93 17.66
C ARG A 245 -17.86 -3.16 17.51
N SER A 246 -18.96 -3.04 16.75
CA SER A 246 -19.81 -4.17 16.42
C SER A 246 -20.07 -4.26 14.92
N ILE A 247 -20.35 -5.48 14.46
CA ILE A 247 -20.81 -5.77 13.10
C ILE A 247 -22.06 -6.64 13.20
N THR A 248 -23.14 -6.17 12.57
CA THR A 248 -24.42 -6.88 12.51
C THR A 248 -24.82 -7.14 11.07
N ARG A 249 -25.51 -8.25 10.82
CA ARG A 249 -26.15 -8.52 9.52
C ARG A 249 -27.43 -7.72 9.37
N ALA A 250 -27.98 -7.73 8.16
CA ALA A 250 -29.26 -7.08 7.85
C ALA A 250 -30.43 -7.64 8.68
N ASP A 251 -30.37 -8.90 9.12
CA ASP A 251 -31.37 -9.54 9.98
C ASP A 251 -31.21 -9.19 11.49
N GLY A 252 -30.24 -8.33 11.82
CA GLY A 252 -29.92 -7.92 13.19
C GLY A 252 -29.03 -8.89 13.96
N SER A 253 -28.64 -10.03 13.38
CA SER A 253 -27.74 -10.97 14.05
C SER A 253 -26.33 -10.38 14.17
N VAL A 254 -25.73 -10.50 15.36
CA VAL A 254 -24.39 -10.00 15.64
C VAL A 254 -23.35 -10.99 15.14
N LEU A 255 -22.47 -10.52 14.25
CA LEU A 255 -21.30 -11.26 13.77
C LEU A 255 -20.09 -11.06 14.66
N PHE A 256 -20.01 -9.87 15.26
CA PHE A 256 -18.79 -9.39 15.88
C PHE A 256 -19.14 -8.27 16.84
N ASP A 257 -18.68 -8.36 18.08
CA ASP A 257 -18.83 -7.31 19.10
C ASP A 257 -17.59 -7.29 19.99
N TYR A 258 -16.83 -6.20 19.93
CA TYR A 258 -15.65 -5.96 20.75
C TYR A 258 -15.78 -4.69 21.55
N SER A 259 -15.37 -4.78 22.82
CA SER A 259 -15.17 -3.63 23.69
C SER A 259 -13.67 -3.45 23.96
N TYR A 260 -13.23 -2.21 24.02
CA TYR A 260 -11.85 -1.84 24.27
C TYR A 260 -11.77 -1.02 25.55
N HIS A 261 -10.84 -1.37 26.42
CA HIS A 261 -10.56 -0.63 27.64
C HIS A 261 -9.20 0.08 27.53
N PHE A 262 -9.23 1.38 27.72
CA PHE A 262 -8.04 2.22 27.66
C PHE A 262 -7.72 2.74 29.05
N ASN A 263 -6.43 2.79 29.39
CA ASN A 263 -5.94 3.39 30.60
C ASN A 263 -6.24 4.90 30.63
N ALA A 264 -6.95 5.33 31.67
CA ALA A 264 -7.42 6.70 31.78
C ALA A 264 -6.30 7.74 31.92
N SER A 265 -5.11 7.34 32.36
CA SER A 265 -3.99 8.27 32.61
C SER A 265 -3.03 8.42 31.41
N ASN A 266 -2.93 7.42 30.52
CA ASN A 266 -1.94 7.42 29.43
C ASN A 266 -2.54 7.04 28.05
N GLY A 267 -3.83 6.70 27.98
CA GLY A 267 -4.52 6.32 26.72
C GLY A 267 -4.11 4.97 26.13
N ASN A 268 -3.32 4.16 26.83
CA ASN A 268 -2.90 2.85 26.32
C ASN A 268 -4.04 1.83 26.40
N LEU A 269 -4.14 0.94 25.37
CA LEU A 269 -5.09 -0.15 25.36
C LEU A 269 -4.71 -1.18 26.44
N GLU A 270 -5.61 -1.44 27.39
CA GLU A 270 -5.41 -2.42 28.48
C GLU A 270 -6.02 -3.78 28.17
N SER A 271 -7.20 -3.78 27.54
CA SER A 271 -7.88 -5.05 27.16
C SER A 271 -8.83 -4.88 25.97
N ARG A 272 -9.12 -6.01 25.34
CA ARG A 272 -10.06 -6.13 24.23
C ARG A 272 -10.96 -7.34 24.43
#